data_d4ba7edee1394632cbe52a4f22d60a92
#
_entry.id   d4ba7edee1394632cbe52a4f22d60a92
#
_cell.length_a   1.000
_cell.length_b   1.000
_cell.length_c   1.000
_cell.angle_alpha   90.00
_cell.angle_beta   90.00
_cell.angle_gamma   90.00
#
_symmetry.space_group_name_H-M   'P 1'
#
loop_
_entity.id
_entity.type
_entity.pdbx_description
1 polymer ?
#
loop_
_entity_poly.entity_id
_entity_poly.type
_entity_poly.pdbx_seq_one_letter_code
_entity_poly.pdbx_strand_id
1 'polypeptide(L)'
;MKCPRCDKPINDGESYCPHCGYKLEKKKSRTWIMIGGVVLAGVMLGSVVAQTGYHAFEKQVSETQDELTADPKDALPDQKTIEANKKKNETERKQEEQQEQEDKKEAEITISVDEATPVDLDSYVQIQPVSSKASSELDDNTAEKAIDGQEVTSWQEDVAGYGQGENLTLKFEKTYTVKYLALKLGSWKDDAAYEQNNRPKELDIQTDHLIRKVTFSDEKKEYWVTFSDTCKTSELKLIIEQVYRGLKTSWNDTCIAEVQVYGTEE
;
A
#
# COMPACT_ATOMS: atom_id res chain seq x y z
N MET A 1 7.11 29.08 9.04
CA MET A 1 7.29 29.68 7.68
C MET A 1 5.98 30.29 7.17
N LYS A 2 5.96 30.92 5.96
CA LYS A 2 4.70 31.42 5.37
C LYS A 2 4.30 30.58 4.18
N CYS A 3 2.99 30.41 3.96
CA CYS A 3 2.45 29.68 2.84
C CYS A 3 2.72 30.42 1.52
N PRO A 4 3.33 29.79 0.50
CA PRO A 4 3.62 30.45 -0.78
C PRO A 4 2.37 30.79 -1.59
N ARG A 5 1.19 30.27 -1.24
CA ARG A 5 -0.07 30.51 -1.95
C ARG A 5 -0.93 31.60 -1.31
N CYS A 6 -1.00 31.68 0.02
CA CYS A 6 -1.89 32.61 0.72
C CYS A 6 -1.19 33.54 1.70
N ASP A 7 0.15 33.48 1.81
CA ASP A 7 1.04 34.29 2.66
C ASP A 7 0.74 34.24 4.19
N LYS A 8 -0.15 33.34 4.61
CA LYS A 8 -0.46 33.14 6.03
C LYS A 8 0.63 32.32 6.73
N PRO A 9 0.86 32.56 8.04
CA PRO A 9 1.86 31.80 8.81
C PRO A 9 1.44 30.33 8.91
N ILE A 10 2.43 29.45 8.81
CA ILE A 10 2.27 27.99 8.96
C ILE A 10 3.39 27.47 9.85
N ASN A 11 3.11 26.40 10.60
CA ASN A 11 4.09 25.77 11.47
C ASN A 11 5.12 24.96 10.67
N ASP A 12 6.31 24.80 11.23
CA ASP A 12 7.34 23.97 10.62
C ASP A 12 6.96 22.48 10.79
N GLY A 13 6.96 21.76 9.66
CA GLY A 13 6.62 20.34 9.63
C GLY A 13 5.25 20.02 9.02
N GLU A 14 4.39 21.01 8.80
CA GLU A 14 3.12 20.83 8.11
C GLU A 14 3.35 20.45 6.65
N SER A 15 2.60 19.46 6.18
CA SER A 15 2.64 19.00 4.77
C SER A 15 1.70 19.83 3.88
N TYR A 16 0.74 20.53 4.49
CA TYR A 16 -0.26 21.38 3.81
C TYR A 16 -0.51 22.65 4.61
N CYS A 17 -0.89 23.73 3.93
CA CYS A 17 -1.26 24.97 4.57
C CYS A 17 -2.66 24.85 5.21
N PRO A 18 -2.83 25.03 6.53
CA PRO A 18 -4.14 24.91 7.19
C PRO A 18 -5.15 26.00 6.77
N HIS A 19 -4.68 27.04 6.07
CA HIS A 19 -5.54 28.15 5.64
C HIS A 19 -6.06 28.05 4.22
N CYS A 20 -5.37 27.30 3.32
CA CYS A 20 -5.73 27.24 1.91
C CYS A 20 -5.52 25.89 1.25
N GLY A 21 -5.14 24.85 2.01
CA GLY A 21 -4.92 23.49 1.50
C GLY A 21 -3.72 23.34 0.55
N TYR A 22 -2.87 24.37 0.39
CA TYR A 22 -1.73 24.30 -0.51
C TYR A 22 -0.69 23.30 0.02
N LYS A 23 -0.32 22.31 -0.79
CA LYS A 23 0.70 21.30 -0.49
C LYS A 23 2.07 21.98 -0.35
N LEU A 24 2.67 21.84 0.81
CA LEU A 24 3.97 22.40 1.12
C LEU A 24 5.03 21.38 0.71
N GLU A 25 5.87 21.73 -0.25
CA GLU A 25 6.99 20.87 -0.61
C GLU A 25 7.93 20.73 0.59
N LYS A 26 8.01 19.52 1.14
CA LYS A 26 9.04 19.21 2.14
C LYS A 26 10.39 19.47 1.46
N LYS A 27 11.16 20.44 1.94
CA LYS A 27 12.58 20.55 1.57
C LYS A 27 13.17 19.16 1.77
N LYS A 28 13.59 18.50 0.69
CA LYS A 28 14.29 17.22 0.74
C LYS A 28 15.42 17.38 1.75
N SER A 29 15.27 16.78 2.92
CA SER A 29 16.32 16.83 3.92
C SER A 29 17.54 16.12 3.31
N ARG A 30 18.72 16.64 3.62
CA ARG A 30 20.00 16.01 3.22
C ARG A 30 20.11 14.53 3.60
N THR A 31 19.23 14.07 4.48
CA THR A 31 19.10 12.68 4.93
C THR A 31 18.75 11.71 3.79
N TRP A 32 17.99 12.13 2.76
CA TRP A 32 17.68 11.25 1.63
C TRP A 32 18.89 10.98 0.72
N ILE A 33 19.80 11.96 0.61
CA ILE A 33 21.09 11.77 -0.10
C ILE A 33 21.96 10.79 0.68
N MET A 34 21.88 10.80 2.03
CA MET A 34 22.60 9.86 2.89
C MET A 34 22.03 8.43 2.80
N ILE A 35 20.70 8.25 2.65
CA ILE A 35 20.09 6.92 2.47
C ILE A 35 20.45 6.35 1.09
N GLY A 36 20.41 7.17 0.03
CA GLY A 36 20.87 6.75 -1.31
C GLY A 36 22.38 6.41 -1.32
N GLY A 37 23.20 7.17 -0.58
CA GLY A 37 24.63 6.90 -0.41
C GLY A 37 24.91 5.64 0.42
N VAL A 38 24.10 5.37 1.44
CA VAL A 38 24.23 4.17 2.27
C VAL A 38 23.84 2.90 1.51
N VAL A 39 22.80 2.96 0.64
CA VAL A 39 22.43 1.79 -0.21
C VAL A 39 23.53 1.49 -1.23
N LEU A 40 24.10 2.54 -1.90
CA LEU A 40 25.23 2.34 -2.81
C LEU A 40 26.51 1.92 -2.07
N ALA A 41 26.78 2.50 -0.89
CA ALA A 41 27.89 2.08 -0.06
C ALA A 41 27.68 0.67 0.53
N GLY A 42 26.42 0.28 0.83
CA GLY A 42 26.05 -1.06 1.28
C GLY A 42 26.33 -2.13 0.23
N VAL A 43 26.00 -1.86 -1.05
CA VAL A 43 26.30 -2.78 -2.16
C VAL A 43 27.81 -2.87 -2.40
N MET A 44 28.54 -1.74 -2.30
CA MET A 44 30.00 -1.76 -2.44
C MET A 44 30.69 -2.39 -1.21
N LEU A 45 30.20 -2.14 0.01
CA LEU A 45 30.69 -2.79 1.21
C LEU A 45 30.34 -4.27 1.27
N GLY A 46 29.18 -4.67 0.74
CA GLY A 46 28.80 -6.08 0.61
C GLY A 46 29.77 -6.87 -0.26
N SER A 47 30.22 -6.30 -1.39
CA SER A 47 31.23 -6.92 -2.25
C SER A 47 32.62 -6.93 -1.62
N VAL A 48 32.99 -5.89 -0.86
CA VAL A 48 34.27 -5.83 -0.13
C VAL A 48 34.24 -6.78 1.08
N VAL A 49 33.13 -6.88 1.82
CA VAL A 49 32.97 -7.82 2.92
C VAL A 49 32.99 -9.28 2.43
N ALA A 50 32.40 -9.56 1.25
CA ALA A 50 32.50 -10.89 0.65
C ALA A 50 33.96 -11.25 0.29
N GLN A 51 34.74 -10.30 -0.27
CA GLN A 51 36.15 -10.54 -0.57
C GLN A 51 37.03 -10.60 0.69
N THR A 52 36.84 -9.68 1.65
CA THR A 52 37.60 -9.69 2.90
C THR A 52 37.19 -10.87 3.82
N GLY A 53 35.92 -11.27 3.80
CA GLY A 53 35.43 -12.47 4.49
C GLY A 53 36.04 -13.74 3.93
N TYR A 54 36.20 -13.82 2.60
CA TYR A 54 36.86 -14.94 1.96
C TYR A 54 38.33 -15.07 2.37
N HIS A 55 39.09 -13.96 2.33
CA HIS A 55 40.49 -13.92 2.77
C HIS A 55 40.65 -14.11 4.28
N ALA A 56 39.72 -13.62 5.12
CA ALA A 56 39.74 -13.84 6.55
C ALA A 56 39.43 -15.31 6.87
N PHE A 57 38.53 -15.94 6.12
CA PHE A 57 38.21 -17.37 6.24
C PHE A 57 39.39 -18.25 5.81
N GLU A 58 40.07 -17.92 4.69
CA GLU A 58 41.30 -18.63 4.28
C GLU A 58 42.40 -18.55 5.33
N LYS A 59 42.58 -17.37 5.95
CA LYS A 59 43.58 -17.17 6.99
C LYS A 59 43.23 -17.92 8.27
N GLN A 60 41.96 -17.95 8.65
CA GLN A 60 41.49 -18.71 9.84
C GLN A 60 41.56 -20.21 9.61
N VAL A 61 41.36 -20.69 8.39
CA VAL A 61 41.54 -22.11 8.02
C VAL A 61 43.02 -22.52 8.05
N SER A 62 43.94 -21.60 7.65
CA SER A 62 45.37 -21.91 7.70
C SER A 62 45.98 -21.88 9.13
N GLU A 63 45.42 -21.03 10.02
CA GLU A 63 45.89 -20.97 11.42
C GLU A 63 45.31 -22.10 12.28
N THR A 64 44.17 -22.74 11.90
CA THR A 64 43.60 -23.89 12.58
C THR A 64 44.14 -25.23 12.13
N GLN A 65 44.95 -25.28 11.08
CA GLN A 65 45.56 -26.53 10.62
C GLN A 65 46.70 -27.03 11.49
N ASP A 66 47.25 -26.18 12.39
CA ASP A 66 48.36 -26.55 13.24
C ASP A 66 47.97 -27.14 14.62
N GLU A 67 46.67 -27.24 14.96
CA GLU A 67 46.21 -27.68 16.28
C GLU A 67 45.26 -28.89 16.30
N LEU A 68 44.98 -29.56 15.20
CA LEU A 68 44.09 -30.73 15.15
C LEU A 68 44.76 -31.99 14.60
N THR A 69 45.49 -32.68 15.48
CA THR A 69 45.72 -34.11 15.32
C THR A 69 44.47 -34.89 15.72
N ALA A 70 43.41 -34.82 14.95
CA ALA A 70 42.26 -35.71 15.03
C ALA A 70 41.98 -36.29 13.64
N ASP A 71 41.70 -37.59 13.62
CA ASP A 71 41.55 -38.47 12.46
C ASP A 71 40.58 -37.89 11.40
N PRO A 72 40.97 -37.82 10.10
CA PRO A 72 40.18 -37.08 9.07
C PRO A 72 38.92 -37.82 8.58
N LYS A 73 38.45 -38.84 9.27
CA LYS A 73 37.35 -39.67 8.78
C LYS A 73 35.94 -39.24 9.19
N ASP A 74 35.79 -38.29 10.12
CA ASP A 74 34.47 -37.95 10.67
C ASP A 74 33.93 -36.57 10.34
N ALA A 75 34.54 -35.79 9.41
CA ALA A 75 34.20 -34.40 9.18
C ALA A 75 33.60 -34.08 7.79
N LEU A 76 33.29 -35.04 6.94
CA LEU A 76 32.57 -34.78 5.69
C LEU A 76 31.11 -35.12 5.89
N PRO A 77 30.18 -34.12 5.61
CA PRO A 77 28.75 -34.42 5.63
C PRO A 77 28.48 -35.55 4.63
N ASP A 78 27.67 -36.51 5.02
CA ASP A 78 27.37 -37.67 4.20
C ASP A 78 26.69 -37.19 2.88
N GLN A 79 26.82 -37.99 1.82
CA GLN A 79 26.23 -37.64 0.51
C GLN A 79 24.73 -37.35 0.59
N LYS A 80 24.01 -37.95 1.53
CA LYS A 80 22.57 -37.70 1.72
C LYS A 80 22.29 -36.30 2.24
N THR A 81 23.13 -35.79 3.15
CA THR A 81 23.02 -34.41 3.66
C THR A 81 23.33 -33.39 2.59
N ILE A 82 24.33 -33.65 1.73
CA ILE A 82 24.68 -32.76 0.60
C ILE A 82 23.55 -32.74 -0.43
N GLU A 83 22.98 -33.89 -0.78
CA GLU A 83 21.86 -33.97 -1.72
C GLU A 83 20.59 -33.36 -1.17
N ALA A 84 20.30 -33.52 0.12
CA ALA A 84 19.15 -32.90 0.78
C ALA A 84 19.27 -31.35 0.78
N ASN A 85 20.46 -30.82 1.12
CA ASN A 85 20.71 -29.38 1.07
C ASN A 85 20.65 -28.82 -0.35
N LYS A 86 21.19 -29.59 -1.35
CA LYS A 86 21.11 -29.18 -2.75
C LYS A 86 19.65 -29.11 -3.25
N LYS A 87 18.83 -30.12 -2.90
CA LYS A 87 17.39 -30.10 -3.24
C LYS A 87 16.66 -28.95 -2.55
N LYS A 88 16.96 -28.69 -1.27
CA LYS A 88 16.36 -27.58 -0.51
C LYS A 88 16.68 -26.23 -1.18
N ASN A 89 17.96 -25.97 -1.46
CA ASN A 89 18.41 -24.75 -2.11
C ASN A 89 17.82 -24.57 -3.52
N GLU A 90 17.66 -25.68 -4.28
CA GLU A 90 17.03 -25.62 -5.60
C GLU A 90 15.54 -25.30 -5.51
N THR A 91 14.84 -25.82 -4.48
CA THR A 91 13.43 -25.51 -4.24
C THR A 91 13.26 -24.07 -3.80
N GLU A 92 14.08 -23.58 -2.87
CA GLU A 92 14.06 -22.19 -2.43
C GLU A 92 14.32 -21.22 -3.59
N ARG A 93 15.32 -21.49 -4.43
CA ARG A 93 15.62 -20.67 -5.61
C ARG A 93 14.46 -20.64 -6.62
N LYS A 94 13.79 -21.79 -6.86
CA LYS A 94 12.61 -21.82 -7.73
C LYS A 94 11.44 -21.03 -7.16
N GLN A 95 11.25 -21.05 -5.85
CA GLN A 95 10.23 -20.23 -5.18
C GLN A 95 10.55 -18.74 -5.28
N GLU A 96 11.82 -18.35 -5.07
CA GLU A 96 12.26 -16.96 -5.23
C GLU A 96 12.11 -16.47 -6.69
N GLU A 97 12.48 -17.30 -7.68
CA GLU A 97 12.31 -16.96 -9.10
C GLU A 97 10.81 -16.83 -9.48
N GLN A 98 9.93 -17.66 -8.91
CA GLN A 98 8.48 -17.56 -9.13
C GLN A 98 7.91 -16.29 -8.47
N GLN A 99 8.30 -16.00 -7.23
CA GLN A 99 7.87 -14.79 -6.54
C GLN A 99 8.31 -13.53 -7.29
N GLU A 100 9.56 -13.48 -7.76
CA GLU A 100 10.05 -12.33 -8.54
C GLU A 100 9.29 -12.13 -9.86
N GLN A 101 8.82 -13.22 -10.49
CA GLN A 101 8.00 -13.14 -11.70
C GLN A 101 6.58 -12.67 -11.40
N GLU A 102 5.98 -13.11 -10.28
CA GLU A 102 4.67 -12.64 -9.83
C GLU A 102 4.72 -11.16 -9.48
N ASP A 103 5.71 -10.72 -8.70
CA ASP A 103 5.91 -9.31 -8.32
C ASP A 103 6.09 -8.41 -9.55
N LYS A 104 6.83 -8.87 -10.57
CA LYS A 104 6.98 -8.14 -11.83
C LYS A 104 5.65 -8.03 -12.59
N LYS A 105 4.87 -9.11 -12.65
CA LYS A 105 3.56 -9.11 -13.30
C LYS A 105 2.59 -8.17 -12.59
N GLU A 106 2.57 -8.17 -11.26
CA GLU A 106 1.72 -7.25 -10.48
C GLU A 106 2.14 -5.79 -10.65
N ALA A 107 3.45 -5.51 -10.80
CA ALA A 107 3.94 -4.17 -11.07
C ALA A 107 3.44 -3.58 -12.41
N GLU A 108 3.04 -4.41 -13.36
CA GLU A 108 2.48 -4.01 -14.66
C GLU A 108 0.96 -3.78 -14.61
N ILE A 109 0.27 -4.20 -13.55
CA ILE A 109 -1.18 -3.99 -13.39
C ILE A 109 -1.48 -2.49 -13.37
N THR A 110 -2.33 -2.06 -14.28
CA THR A 110 -2.91 -0.72 -14.31
C THR A 110 -4.34 -0.77 -13.80
N ILE A 111 -4.88 0.39 -13.42
CA ILE A 111 -6.29 0.51 -13.04
C ILE A 111 -6.98 1.59 -13.86
N SER A 112 -8.27 1.35 -14.17
CA SER A 112 -9.16 2.31 -14.79
C SER A 112 -10.37 2.57 -13.89
N VAL A 113 -11.03 3.70 -14.14
CA VAL A 113 -12.30 4.05 -13.49
C VAL A 113 -13.38 4.12 -14.54
N ASP A 114 -14.44 3.36 -14.33
CA ASP A 114 -15.59 3.27 -15.19
C ASP A 114 -16.88 3.61 -14.41
N GLU A 115 -17.92 4.00 -15.11
CA GLU A 115 -19.23 4.34 -14.54
C GLU A 115 -20.27 3.22 -14.76
N ALA A 116 -19.95 2.30 -15.65
CA ALA A 116 -20.81 1.16 -15.96
C ALA A 116 -20.34 -0.07 -15.17
N THR A 117 -21.29 -0.83 -14.67
CA THR A 117 -21.03 -2.14 -14.07
C THR A 117 -20.29 -3.03 -15.06
N PRO A 118 -19.19 -3.69 -14.64
CA PRO A 118 -18.43 -4.59 -15.51
C PRO A 118 -19.31 -5.70 -16.09
N VAL A 119 -19.14 -5.98 -17.38
CA VAL A 119 -19.99 -6.96 -18.11
C VAL A 119 -19.75 -8.40 -17.69
N ASP A 120 -18.61 -8.69 -17.09
CA ASP A 120 -18.22 -10.02 -16.59
C ASP A 120 -18.26 -10.11 -15.04
N LEU A 121 -18.93 -9.16 -14.37
CA LEU A 121 -19.02 -9.13 -12.90
C LEU A 121 -19.54 -10.43 -12.31
N ASP A 122 -20.45 -11.11 -13.00
CA ASP A 122 -21.01 -12.40 -12.57
C ASP A 122 -19.95 -13.52 -12.48
N SER A 123 -18.76 -13.32 -13.04
CA SER A 123 -17.63 -14.23 -12.92
C SER A 123 -16.86 -14.08 -11.60
N TYR A 124 -17.19 -13.07 -10.81
CA TYR A 124 -16.53 -12.73 -9.56
C TYR A 124 -17.53 -12.71 -8.41
N VAL A 125 -17.05 -12.96 -7.21
CA VAL A 125 -17.86 -12.88 -5.99
C VAL A 125 -17.51 -11.62 -5.21
N GLN A 126 -18.49 -11.09 -4.48
CA GLN A 126 -18.22 -10.01 -3.54
C GLN A 126 -17.43 -10.56 -2.35
N ILE A 127 -16.26 -10.01 -2.11
CA ILE A 127 -15.37 -10.36 -1.00
C ILE A 127 -15.71 -9.46 0.18
N GLN A 128 -16.13 -10.06 1.30
CA GLN A 128 -16.44 -9.32 2.52
C GLN A 128 -15.18 -9.12 3.36
N PRO A 129 -14.82 -7.87 3.72
CA PRO A 129 -13.75 -7.63 4.68
C PRO A 129 -14.14 -8.19 6.06
N VAL A 130 -13.20 -8.80 6.77
CA VAL A 130 -13.38 -9.25 8.16
C VAL A 130 -13.22 -8.11 9.16
N SER A 131 -12.58 -7.04 8.76
CA SER A 131 -12.45 -5.81 9.54
C SER A 131 -12.13 -4.62 8.66
N SER A 132 -12.52 -3.43 9.13
CA SER A 132 -12.11 -2.16 8.58
C SER A 132 -11.43 -1.31 9.66
N LYS A 133 -10.57 -0.39 9.25
CA LYS A 133 -9.92 0.57 10.12
C LYS A 133 -9.64 1.84 9.33
N ALA A 134 -9.84 2.99 9.96
CA ALA A 134 -9.43 4.27 9.38
C ALA A 134 -8.30 4.92 10.18
N SER A 135 -7.63 5.88 9.58
CA SER A 135 -6.60 6.69 10.24
C SER A 135 -7.20 7.71 11.22
N SER A 136 -8.42 8.20 10.92
CA SER A 136 -9.28 9.02 11.80
C SER A 136 -10.75 8.74 11.52
N GLU A 137 -11.63 9.06 12.46
CA GLU A 137 -13.07 8.79 12.39
C GLU A 137 -13.84 9.88 13.13
N LEU A 138 -14.84 10.45 12.47
CA LEU A 138 -15.72 11.46 13.05
C LEU A 138 -16.89 10.80 13.78
N ASP A 139 -16.89 10.87 15.11
CA ASP A 139 -17.98 10.35 15.95
C ASP A 139 -18.41 8.93 15.58
N ASP A 140 -19.69 8.75 15.22
CA ASP A 140 -20.28 7.45 14.82
C ASP A 140 -20.05 7.09 13.35
N ASN A 141 -19.35 7.92 12.59
CA ASN A 141 -19.04 7.69 11.17
C ASN A 141 -17.73 6.91 11.00
N THR A 142 -17.72 5.71 11.56
CA THR A 142 -16.55 4.83 11.64
C THR A 142 -16.23 4.12 10.32
N ALA A 143 -15.07 3.49 10.23
CA ALA A 143 -14.62 2.73 9.05
C ALA A 143 -15.64 1.66 8.60
N GLU A 144 -16.33 1.03 9.56
CA GLU A 144 -17.35 0.00 9.28
C GLU A 144 -18.51 0.54 8.46
N LYS A 145 -18.78 1.86 8.53
CA LYS A 145 -19.86 2.49 7.76
C LYS A 145 -19.60 2.54 6.26
N ALA A 146 -18.38 2.34 5.85
CA ALA A 146 -18.04 2.24 4.42
C ALA A 146 -18.11 0.81 3.86
N ILE A 147 -18.48 -0.17 4.67
CA ILE A 147 -18.60 -1.60 4.26
C ILE A 147 -19.84 -2.28 4.84
N ASP A 148 -20.79 -1.51 5.38
CA ASP A 148 -21.98 -2.06 6.07
C ASP A 148 -23.16 -2.39 5.12
N GLY A 149 -22.99 -2.14 3.82
CA GLY A 149 -23.99 -2.36 2.78
C GLY A 149 -25.13 -1.33 2.80
N GLN A 150 -24.96 -0.21 3.50
CA GLN A 150 -25.94 0.84 3.64
C GLN A 150 -25.41 2.17 3.07
N GLU A 151 -25.73 2.48 1.85
CA GLU A 151 -25.25 3.71 1.19
C GLU A 151 -25.63 5.02 1.89
N VAL A 152 -26.59 4.99 2.84
CA VAL A 152 -27.01 6.16 3.62
C VAL A 152 -26.07 6.46 4.79
N THR A 153 -25.20 5.55 5.15
CA THR A 153 -24.11 5.71 6.12
C THR A 153 -22.81 6.01 5.39
N SER A 154 -21.79 6.49 6.09
CA SER A 154 -20.45 6.72 5.51
C SER A 154 -19.39 6.74 6.58
N TRP A 155 -18.19 6.30 6.25
CA TRP A 155 -17.00 6.73 6.97
C TRP A 155 -16.75 8.21 6.70
N GLN A 156 -16.34 8.95 7.75
CA GLN A 156 -15.90 10.34 7.65
C GLN A 156 -14.60 10.48 8.45
N GLU A 157 -13.60 11.08 7.84
CA GLU A 157 -12.36 11.43 8.56
C GLU A 157 -12.59 12.60 9.52
N ASP A 158 -11.75 12.72 10.56
CA ASP A 158 -11.84 13.78 11.60
C ASP A 158 -10.46 14.45 11.80
N VAL A 159 -9.97 15.11 10.75
CA VAL A 159 -8.73 15.88 10.86
C VAL A 159 -8.91 17.32 10.40
N ALA A 160 -8.07 18.19 10.92
CA ALA A 160 -8.04 19.58 10.46
C ALA A 160 -7.53 19.64 9.01
N GLY A 161 -8.41 19.97 8.08
CA GLY A 161 -8.09 20.05 6.65
C GLY A 161 -9.20 19.49 5.79
N TYR A 162 -8.88 18.55 4.91
CA TYR A 162 -9.83 17.89 4.01
C TYR A 162 -9.51 16.39 3.91
N GLY A 163 -8.88 15.82 4.94
CA GLY A 163 -8.55 14.41 5.00
C GLY A 163 -7.45 13.96 4.05
N GLN A 164 -6.64 14.87 3.49
CA GLN A 164 -5.54 14.48 2.60
C GLN A 164 -4.48 13.65 3.36
N GLY A 165 -4.25 12.43 2.91
CA GLY A 165 -3.39 11.44 3.57
C GLY A 165 -4.15 10.52 4.53
N GLU A 166 -5.40 10.86 4.87
CA GLU A 166 -6.27 9.96 5.64
C GLU A 166 -6.64 8.74 4.80
N ASN A 167 -6.89 7.63 5.47
CA ASN A 167 -7.08 6.37 4.77
C ASN A 167 -8.09 5.45 5.47
N LEU A 168 -8.73 4.66 4.63
CA LEU A 168 -9.58 3.53 5.01
C LEU A 168 -8.87 2.23 4.61
N THR A 169 -8.67 1.33 5.55
CA THR A 169 -8.02 0.03 5.36
C THR A 169 -9.03 -1.09 5.58
N LEU A 170 -9.16 -1.99 4.63
CA LEU A 170 -10.01 -3.17 4.67
C LEU A 170 -9.11 -4.41 4.75
N LYS A 171 -9.36 -5.31 5.72
CA LYS A 171 -8.66 -6.58 5.85
C LYS A 171 -9.55 -7.73 5.48
N PHE A 172 -9.00 -8.69 4.76
CA PHE A 172 -9.67 -9.91 4.37
C PHE A 172 -9.24 -11.09 5.24
N GLU A 173 -10.04 -12.14 5.28
CA GLU A 173 -9.75 -13.37 6.05
C GLU A 173 -8.48 -14.07 5.54
N LYS A 174 -8.23 -13.99 4.25
CA LYS A 174 -7.10 -14.60 3.53
C LYS A 174 -6.72 -13.73 2.34
N THR A 175 -5.71 -14.13 1.60
CA THR A 175 -5.42 -13.53 0.29
C THR A 175 -6.52 -13.89 -0.71
N TYR A 176 -7.00 -12.89 -1.43
CA TYR A 176 -7.96 -13.02 -2.53
C TYR A 176 -7.36 -12.45 -3.81
N THR A 177 -7.89 -12.88 -4.93
CA THR A 177 -7.54 -12.36 -6.24
C THR A 177 -8.58 -11.32 -6.64
N VAL A 178 -8.30 -10.04 -6.40
CA VAL A 178 -9.21 -8.91 -6.64
C VAL A 178 -9.18 -8.46 -8.10
N LYS A 179 -10.35 -8.13 -8.65
CA LYS A 179 -10.53 -7.63 -10.02
C LYS A 179 -11.23 -6.27 -10.07
N TYR A 180 -12.24 -6.05 -9.23
CA TYR A 180 -13.05 -4.84 -9.24
C TYR A 180 -13.27 -4.28 -7.85
N LEU A 181 -13.40 -2.94 -7.79
CA LEU A 181 -13.95 -2.24 -6.63
C LEU A 181 -15.17 -1.45 -7.11
N ALA A 182 -16.26 -1.48 -6.35
CA ALA A 182 -17.36 -0.54 -6.52
C ALA A 182 -17.31 0.47 -5.38
N LEU A 183 -17.29 1.76 -5.72
CA LEU A 183 -17.08 2.86 -4.77
C LEU A 183 -18.23 3.86 -4.84
N LYS A 184 -18.84 4.17 -3.70
CA LYS A 184 -19.75 5.30 -3.52
C LYS A 184 -19.05 6.37 -2.71
N LEU A 185 -18.55 7.39 -3.38
CA LEU A 185 -17.75 8.47 -2.79
C LEU A 185 -18.65 9.62 -2.34
N GLY A 186 -18.31 10.23 -1.20
CA GLY A 186 -19.11 11.27 -0.56
C GLY A 186 -20.15 10.70 0.41
N SER A 187 -21.00 11.57 0.96
CA SER A 187 -22.14 11.18 1.81
C SER A 187 -23.37 10.94 0.95
N TRP A 188 -23.89 9.72 0.97
CA TRP A 188 -25.05 9.32 0.15
C TRP A 188 -26.38 9.35 0.90
N LYS A 189 -26.36 9.88 2.13
CA LYS A 189 -27.57 10.00 2.97
C LYS A 189 -28.75 10.65 2.23
N ASP A 190 -28.47 11.76 1.54
CA ASP A 190 -29.37 12.47 0.64
C ASP A 190 -28.55 13.39 -0.27
N ASP A 191 -29.18 14.07 -1.22
CA ASP A 191 -28.49 14.97 -2.17
C ASP A 191 -27.88 16.18 -1.47
N ALA A 192 -28.54 16.73 -0.46
CA ALA A 192 -28.01 17.83 0.32
C ALA A 192 -26.76 17.44 1.10
N ALA A 193 -26.75 16.25 1.70
CA ALA A 193 -25.57 15.73 2.40
C ALA A 193 -24.41 15.51 1.42
N TYR A 194 -24.68 14.99 0.22
CA TYR A 194 -23.68 14.83 -0.84
C TYR A 194 -23.05 16.17 -1.25
N GLU A 195 -23.86 17.18 -1.50
CA GLU A 195 -23.39 18.50 -1.90
C GLU A 195 -22.65 19.26 -0.80
N GLN A 196 -23.03 19.03 0.46
CA GLN A 196 -22.48 19.78 1.60
C GLN A 196 -21.15 19.23 2.11
N ASN A 197 -20.94 17.92 2.06
CA ASN A 197 -19.73 17.27 2.54
C ASN A 197 -18.65 17.18 1.45
N ASN A 198 -17.39 17.01 1.86
CA ASN A 198 -16.31 16.72 0.93
C ASN A 198 -16.40 15.27 0.44
N ARG A 199 -15.83 15.03 -0.73
CA ARG A 199 -15.76 13.71 -1.36
C ARG A 199 -14.44 13.51 -2.08
N PRO A 200 -13.89 12.29 -2.09
CA PRO A 200 -12.64 12.00 -2.80
C PRO A 200 -12.70 12.38 -4.26
N LYS A 201 -11.70 13.13 -4.72
CA LYS A 201 -11.43 13.40 -6.14
C LYS A 201 -10.34 12.48 -6.67
N GLU A 202 -9.34 12.21 -5.85
CA GLU A 202 -8.21 11.37 -6.17
C GLU A 202 -7.91 10.47 -4.98
N LEU A 203 -7.81 9.19 -5.22
CA LEU A 203 -7.41 8.18 -4.25
C LEU A 203 -6.15 7.48 -4.73
N ASP A 204 -5.24 7.17 -3.80
CA ASP A 204 -4.28 6.10 -3.99
C ASP A 204 -4.91 4.81 -3.46
N ILE A 205 -5.04 3.82 -4.35
CA ILE A 205 -5.50 2.47 -4.04
C ILE A 205 -4.27 1.61 -3.83
N GLN A 206 -4.10 1.13 -2.61
CA GLN A 206 -2.96 0.31 -2.21
C GLN A 206 -3.42 -1.10 -1.88
N THR A 207 -2.73 -2.08 -2.42
CA THR A 207 -2.82 -3.50 -2.07
C THR A 207 -1.50 -3.96 -1.45
N ASP A 208 -1.35 -5.27 -1.17
CA ASP A 208 -0.11 -5.82 -0.60
C ASP A 208 1.11 -5.53 -1.50
N HIS A 209 0.93 -5.42 -2.83
CA HIS A 209 2.05 -5.37 -3.79
C HIS A 209 2.05 -4.15 -4.70
N LEU A 210 0.97 -3.36 -4.77
CA LEU A 210 0.90 -2.20 -5.66
C LEU A 210 0.23 -1.00 -5.01
N ILE A 211 0.55 0.19 -5.53
CA ILE A 211 -0.16 1.44 -5.27
C ILE A 211 -0.50 2.06 -6.61
N ARG A 212 -1.76 2.42 -6.81
CA ARG A 212 -2.24 3.06 -8.04
C ARG A 212 -3.13 4.24 -7.72
N LYS A 213 -2.84 5.34 -8.38
CA LYS A 213 -3.62 6.57 -8.27
C LYS A 213 -4.79 6.55 -9.25
N VAL A 214 -5.98 6.93 -8.78
CA VAL A 214 -7.20 7.07 -9.58
C VAL A 214 -7.84 8.42 -9.33
N THR A 215 -8.48 8.94 -10.38
CA THR A 215 -9.22 10.21 -10.33
C THR A 215 -10.67 9.95 -10.71
N PHE A 216 -11.60 10.54 -9.96
CA PHE A 216 -13.04 10.43 -10.14
C PHE A 216 -13.63 11.73 -10.62
N SER A 217 -14.77 11.72 -11.32
CA SER A 217 -15.55 12.92 -11.62
C SER A 217 -16.33 13.39 -10.39
N ASP A 218 -16.78 14.66 -10.38
CA ASP A 218 -17.57 15.23 -9.27
C ASP A 218 -19.07 14.97 -9.47
N GLU A 219 -19.47 13.70 -9.40
CA GLU A 219 -20.84 13.26 -9.60
C GLU A 219 -21.27 12.23 -8.57
N LYS A 220 -22.53 12.28 -8.13
CA LYS A 220 -23.12 11.30 -7.23
C LYS A 220 -23.50 10.04 -8.01
N LYS A 221 -22.52 9.14 -8.16
CA LYS A 221 -22.69 7.87 -8.85
C LYS A 221 -21.74 6.81 -8.28
N GLU A 222 -22.04 5.55 -8.51
CA GLU A 222 -21.14 4.45 -8.23
C GLU A 222 -20.05 4.43 -9.29
N TYR A 223 -18.80 4.32 -8.82
CA TYR A 223 -17.62 4.18 -9.67
C TYR A 223 -17.09 2.76 -9.59
N TRP A 224 -16.75 2.21 -10.73
CA TRP A 224 -16.08 0.92 -10.83
C TRP A 224 -14.60 1.11 -11.11
N VAL A 225 -13.77 0.65 -10.20
CA VAL A 225 -12.32 0.58 -10.40
C VAL A 225 -11.99 -0.80 -10.90
N THR A 226 -11.42 -0.87 -12.10
CA THR A 226 -11.07 -2.11 -12.80
C THR A 226 -9.57 -2.29 -12.81
N PHE A 227 -9.06 -3.37 -12.26
CA PHE A 227 -7.66 -3.75 -12.41
C PHE A 227 -7.47 -4.41 -13.80
N SER A 228 -6.44 -4.02 -14.56
CA SER A 228 -6.18 -4.58 -15.91
C SER A 228 -5.96 -6.09 -15.88
N ASP A 229 -5.30 -6.60 -14.84
CA ASP A 229 -5.25 -8.01 -14.48
C ASP A 229 -5.69 -8.17 -13.01
N THR A 230 -5.88 -9.38 -12.56
CA THR A 230 -6.24 -9.66 -11.16
C THR A 230 -5.04 -9.38 -10.23
N CYS A 231 -5.32 -8.86 -9.06
CA CYS A 231 -4.33 -8.50 -8.05
C CYS A 231 -4.55 -9.32 -6.78
N LYS A 232 -3.51 -10.02 -6.33
CA LYS A 232 -3.55 -10.78 -5.07
C LYS A 232 -3.38 -9.82 -3.89
N THR A 233 -4.29 -9.89 -2.92
CA THR A 233 -4.18 -9.06 -1.71
C THR A 233 -4.95 -9.64 -0.52
N SER A 234 -4.41 -9.44 0.67
CA SER A 234 -5.05 -9.68 1.96
C SER A 234 -5.54 -8.38 2.63
N GLU A 235 -5.09 -7.23 2.10
CA GLU A 235 -5.45 -5.91 2.59
C GLU A 235 -5.65 -4.94 1.42
N LEU A 236 -6.69 -4.11 1.50
CA LEU A 236 -6.93 -3.00 0.59
C LEU A 236 -6.95 -1.70 1.37
N LYS A 237 -6.20 -0.68 0.93
CA LYS A 237 -6.20 0.64 1.53
C LYS A 237 -6.55 1.70 0.49
N LEU A 238 -7.48 2.58 0.86
CA LEU A 238 -7.86 3.76 0.09
C LEU A 238 -7.29 4.99 0.80
N ILE A 239 -6.42 5.74 0.14
CA ILE A 239 -5.75 6.91 0.72
C ILE A 239 -6.27 8.15 -0.02
N ILE A 240 -6.79 9.13 0.72
CA ILE A 240 -7.30 10.38 0.16
C ILE A 240 -6.14 11.25 -0.30
N GLU A 241 -6.05 11.55 -1.61
CA GLU A 241 -5.01 12.40 -2.19
C GLU A 241 -5.53 13.81 -2.53
N GLN A 242 -6.72 13.88 -3.13
CA GLN A 242 -7.40 15.13 -3.44
C GLN A 242 -8.91 14.98 -3.20
N VAL A 243 -9.57 16.12 -2.95
CA VAL A 243 -11.01 16.14 -2.70
C VAL A 243 -11.74 17.19 -3.55
N TYR A 244 -13.00 16.91 -3.85
CA TYR A 244 -14.00 17.91 -4.19
C TYR A 244 -14.59 18.46 -2.90
N ARG A 245 -14.62 19.78 -2.80
CA ARG A 245 -15.08 20.45 -1.57
C ARG A 245 -16.58 20.58 -1.57
N GLY A 246 -17.18 20.24 -0.45
CA GLY A 246 -18.59 20.49 -0.22
C GLY A 246 -18.92 21.97 -0.09
N LEU A 247 -20.18 22.30 -0.27
CA LEU A 247 -20.68 23.68 -0.19
C LEU A 247 -20.63 24.26 1.23
N LYS A 248 -20.68 23.40 2.25
CA LYS A 248 -20.65 23.83 3.65
C LYS A 248 -19.21 23.93 4.16
N THR A 249 -18.68 25.13 4.09
CA THR A 249 -17.29 25.42 4.44
C THR A 249 -16.91 25.13 5.90
N SER A 250 -17.89 24.99 6.80
CA SER A 250 -17.68 24.59 8.20
C SER A 250 -17.57 23.06 8.38
N TRP A 251 -17.95 22.28 7.36
CA TRP A 251 -17.78 20.84 7.33
C TRP A 251 -16.61 20.56 6.39
N ASN A 252 -15.52 20.09 6.93
CA ASN A 252 -14.31 19.82 6.16
C ASN A 252 -14.00 18.33 6.03
N ASP A 253 -14.88 17.49 6.57
CA ASP A 253 -14.67 16.05 6.61
C ASP A 253 -15.01 15.43 5.26
N THR A 254 -14.16 14.52 4.83
CA THR A 254 -14.32 13.79 3.55
C THR A 254 -14.96 12.44 3.83
N CYS A 255 -15.99 12.11 3.05
CA CYS A 255 -16.82 10.93 3.26
C CYS A 255 -16.59 9.86 2.18
N ILE A 256 -16.68 8.59 2.56
CA ILE A 256 -16.84 7.43 1.67
C ILE A 256 -18.05 6.63 2.17
N ALA A 257 -19.10 6.54 1.33
CA ALA A 257 -20.33 5.87 1.72
C ALA A 257 -20.22 4.36 1.64
N GLU A 258 -19.63 3.81 0.55
CA GLU A 258 -19.57 2.36 0.40
C GLU A 258 -18.35 1.95 -0.42
N VAL A 259 -17.74 0.84 -0.03
CA VAL A 259 -16.65 0.15 -0.73
C VAL A 259 -17.01 -1.32 -0.83
N GLN A 260 -17.19 -1.81 -2.05
CA GLN A 260 -17.38 -3.23 -2.33
C GLN A 260 -16.19 -3.75 -3.12
N VAL A 261 -15.75 -4.95 -2.82
CA VAL A 261 -14.61 -5.60 -3.44
C VAL A 261 -15.08 -6.87 -4.13
N TYR A 262 -14.64 -7.08 -5.37
CA TYR A 262 -15.02 -8.26 -6.16
C TYR A 262 -13.79 -8.98 -6.67
N GLY A 263 -13.82 -10.29 -6.59
CA GLY A 263 -12.70 -11.14 -6.98
C GLY A 263 -13.03 -12.61 -6.90
N THR A 264 -11.97 -13.43 -6.81
CA THR A 264 -12.09 -14.88 -6.65
C THR A 264 -11.29 -15.34 -5.43
N GLU A 265 -11.68 -16.48 -4.87
CA GLU A 265 -10.83 -17.21 -3.92
C GLU A 265 -9.61 -17.81 -4.63
N GLU A 266 -8.48 -17.91 -3.93
CA GLU A 266 -7.34 -18.72 -4.37
C GLU A 266 -7.57 -20.21 -4.14
#